data_8629d8f546108a82af1a039d22d8b25e
#
_entry.id   8629d8f546108a82af1a039d22d8b25e
#
_cell.length_a   1.000
_cell.length_b   1.000
_cell.length_c   1.000
_cell.angle_alpha   90.00
_cell.angle_beta   90.00
_cell.angle_gamma   90.00
#
_symmetry.space_group_name_H-M   'P 1'
#
loop_
_entity.id
_entity.type
_entity.pdbx_description
1 polymer ?
#
loop_
_entity_poly.entity_id
_entity_poly.type
_entity_poly.pdbx_seq_one_letter_code
_entity_poly.pdbx_strand_id
1 'polypeptide(L)'
;MNHRFIAIEGNIGAGKTTLSHLLSQHYNAKLVLEEFAENPFLTKFYENPKQYAFPLELFFLAERFKQQQELVKNKDLFQEITVSDYIFTKCLLFAKVNLPEEEFRLYQKMFDVFYQQLTPPDI
;
A
#
# COMPACT_ATOMS: atom_id res chain seq x y z
N MET A 1 22.82 -3.00 12.72
CA MET A 1 21.45 -3.37 13.11
C MET A 1 20.60 -3.59 11.90
N ASN A 2 19.72 -4.57 11.97
CA ASN A 2 18.83 -4.87 10.84
C ASN A 2 17.73 -3.84 10.74
N HIS A 3 17.47 -3.41 9.51
CA HIS A 3 16.34 -2.55 9.22
C HIS A 3 15.04 -3.29 9.55
N ARG A 4 14.13 -2.64 10.27
CA ARG A 4 12.84 -3.21 10.64
C ARG A 4 11.73 -2.45 9.95
N PHE A 5 10.77 -3.21 9.46
CA PHE A 5 9.58 -2.67 8.81
C PHE A 5 8.34 -3.08 9.60
N ILE A 6 7.60 -2.08 10.08
CA ILE A 6 6.37 -2.28 10.84
C ILE A 6 5.21 -1.74 10.01
N ALA A 7 4.23 -2.58 9.73
CA ALA A 7 3.01 -2.17 9.04
C ALA A 7 1.83 -2.23 9.99
N ILE A 8 1.01 -1.18 10.00
CA ILE A 8 -0.18 -1.09 10.83
C ILE A 8 -1.39 -1.11 9.91
N GLU A 9 -2.29 -2.05 10.13
CA GLU A 9 -3.51 -2.18 9.35
C GLU A 9 -4.75 -2.13 10.25
N GLY A 10 -5.85 -1.71 9.65
CA GLY A 10 -7.13 -1.62 10.33
C GLY A 10 -8.17 -0.93 9.45
N ASN A 11 -9.40 -0.96 9.93
CA ASN A 11 -10.49 -0.29 9.24
C ASN A 11 -10.36 1.23 9.32
N ILE A 12 -11.05 1.92 8.42
CA ILE A 12 -11.15 3.38 8.46
C ILE A 12 -11.65 3.80 9.84
N GLY A 13 -10.96 4.75 10.46
CA GLY A 13 -11.34 5.25 11.78
C GLY A 13 -10.82 4.43 12.94
N ALA A 14 -10.00 3.39 12.71
CA ALA A 14 -9.40 2.59 13.77
C ALA A 14 -8.22 3.27 14.47
N GLY A 15 -7.82 4.46 14.02
CA GLY A 15 -6.69 5.18 14.61
C GLY A 15 -5.33 4.74 14.13
N LYS A 16 -5.25 4.01 13.02
CA LYS A 16 -3.96 3.48 12.51
C LYS A 16 -2.97 4.59 12.14
N THR A 17 -3.44 5.69 11.57
CA THR A 17 -2.56 6.81 11.21
C THR A 17 -2.00 7.46 12.47
N THR A 18 -2.83 7.67 13.49
CA THR A 18 -2.40 8.22 14.76
C THR A 18 -1.35 7.33 15.44
N LEU A 19 -1.60 6.02 15.47
CA LEU A 19 -0.65 5.07 16.03
C LEU A 19 0.66 5.06 15.25
N SER A 20 0.58 5.14 13.93
CA SER A 20 1.78 5.18 13.08
C SER A 20 2.64 6.40 13.39
N HIS A 21 2.01 7.56 13.55
CA HIS A 21 2.73 8.78 13.93
C HIS A 21 3.40 8.64 15.29
N LEU A 22 2.67 8.11 16.29
CA LEU A 22 3.22 7.94 17.62
C LEU A 22 4.42 6.98 17.64
N LEU A 23 4.31 5.86 16.91
CA LEU A 23 5.41 4.90 16.82
C LEU A 23 6.62 5.49 16.09
N SER A 24 6.39 6.24 15.01
CA SER A 24 7.49 6.85 14.27
C SER A 24 8.24 7.86 15.11
N GLN A 25 7.54 8.63 15.94
CA GLN A 25 8.17 9.58 16.84
C GLN A 25 8.93 8.87 17.97
N HIS A 26 8.32 7.83 18.52
CA HIS A 26 8.92 7.10 19.65
C HIS A 26 10.24 6.41 19.25
N TYR A 27 10.30 5.81 18.07
CA TYR A 27 11.46 5.07 17.59
C TYR A 27 12.34 5.86 16.63
N ASN A 28 12.03 7.12 16.38
CA ASN A 28 12.68 7.91 15.34
C ASN A 28 12.68 7.15 13.99
N ALA A 29 11.52 6.63 13.64
CA ALA A 29 11.35 5.79 12.46
C ALA A 29 10.91 6.61 11.25
N LYS A 30 11.19 6.09 10.06
CA LYS A 30 10.65 6.65 8.82
C LYS A 30 9.17 6.31 8.73
N LEU A 31 8.33 7.33 8.53
CA LEU A 31 6.89 7.18 8.44
C LEU A 31 6.45 7.13 6.99
N VAL A 32 5.66 6.11 6.63
CA VAL A 32 5.08 5.96 5.31
C VAL A 32 3.58 5.87 5.46
N LEU A 33 2.87 6.89 4.99
CA LEU A 33 1.41 6.94 5.07
C LEU A 33 0.78 6.50 3.75
N GLU A 34 -0.37 5.83 3.87
CA GLU A 34 -1.20 5.53 2.72
C GLU A 34 -1.75 6.84 2.17
N GLU A 35 -1.26 7.22 1.02
CA GLU A 35 -1.77 8.41 0.34
C GLU A 35 -2.95 8.02 -0.51
N PHE A 36 -4.11 8.59 -0.22
CA PHE A 36 -5.27 8.54 -1.11
C PHE A 36 -5.03 9.54 -2.24
N ALA A 37 -3.85 9.47 -2.82
CA ALA A 37 -3.48 10.39 -3.86
C ALA A 37 -4.47 10.32 -5.01
N GLU A 38 -4.67 11.43 -5.60
CA GLU A 38 -5.48 11.74 -6.75
C GLU A 38 -5.49 10.60 -7.78
N ASN A 39 -6.35 9.60 -7.54
CA ASN A 39 -6.58 8.56 -8.51
C ASN A 39 -7.51 9.13 -9.59
N PRO A 40 -7.01 9.28 -10.84
CA PRO A 40 -7.82 9.89 -11.89
C PRO A 40 -9.05 9.10 -12.26
N PHE A 41 -9.11 7.82 -11.84
CA PHE A 41 -10.25 6.96 -12.14
C PHE A 41 -11.29 6.92 -11.03
N LEU A 42 -11.05 7.59 -9.90
CA LEU A 42 -11.93 7.48 -8.74
C LEU A 42 -13.33 8.03 -9.02
N THR A 43 -13.41 9.24 -9.58
CA THR A 43 -14.69 9.85 -9.93
C THR A 43 -15.43 9.01 -10.96
N LYS A 44 -14.72 8.54 -11.98
CA LYS A 44 -15.30 7.69 -13.02
C LYS A 44 -15.78 6.36 -12.45
N PHE A 45 -15.07 5.82 -11.49
CA PHE A 45 -15.44 4.58 -10.82
C PHE A 45 -16.77 4.73 -10.09
N TYR A 46 -17.00 5.83 -9.39
CA TYR A 46 -18.27 6.07 -8.71
C TYR A 46 -19.43 6.18 -9.69
N GLU A 47 -19.20 6.72 -10.87
CA GLU A 47 -20.22 6.82 -11.90
C GLU A 47 -20.49 5.49 -12.61
N ASN A 48 -19.45 4.71 -12.87
CA ASN A 48 -19.57 3.41 -13.56
C ASN A 48 -18.54 2.42 -13.01
N PRO A 49 -18.85 1.76 -11.86
CA PRO A 49 -17.90 0.86 -11.20
C PRO A 49 -17.42 -0.30 -12.08
N LYS A 50 -18.31 -0.86 -12.91
CA LYS A 50 -17.94 -2.02 -13.73
C LYS A 50 -16.87 -1.68 -14.76
N GLN A 51 -16.94 -0.49 -15.34
CA GLN A 51 -16.01 -0.08 -16.39
C GLN A 51 -14.67 0.37 -15.82
N TYR A 52 -14.67 1.01 -14.66
CA TYR A 52 -13.48 1.69 -14.14
C TYR A 52 -12.84 1.02 -12.93
N ALA A 53 -13.39 -0.09 -12.46
CA ALA A 53 -12.80 -0.79 -11.30
C ALA A 53 -11.37 -1.27 -11.57
N PHE A 54 -11.13 -1.86 -12.74
CA PHE A 54 -9.83 -2.40 -13.08
C PHE A 54 -8.75 -1.29 -13.17
N PRO A 55 -8.95 -0.22 -13.97
CA PRO A 55 -7.96 0.85 -14.00
C PRO A 55 -7.80 1.55 -12.65
N LEU A 56 -8.87 1.66 -11.85
CA LEU A 56 -8.78 2.23 -10.51
C LEU A 56 -7.83 1.42 -9.63
N GLU A 57 -8.04 0.11 -9.58
CA GLU A 57 -7.23 -0.78 -8.75
C GLU A 57 -5.78 -0.87 -9.25
N LEU A 58 -5.58 -0.86 -10.57
CA LEU A 58 -4.23 -0.85 -11.13
C LEU A 58 -3.48 0.42 -10.77
N PHE A 59 -4.15 1.55 -10.80
CA PHE A 59 -3.52 2.81 -10.42
C PHE A 59 -3.05 2.77 -8.97
N PHE A 60 -3.91 2.31 -8.06
CA PHE A 60 -3.52 2.17 -6.66
C PHE A 60 -2.37 1.19 -6.48
N LEU A 61 -2.40 0.07 -7.20
CA LEU A 61 -1.32 -0.91 -7.15
C LEU A 61 0.02 -0.30 -7.57
N ALA A 62 0.01 0.43 -8.68
CA ALA A 62 1.22 1.06 -9.21
C ALA A 62 1.77 2.11 -8.25
N GLU A 63 0.91 2.96 -7.69
CA GLU A 63 1.34 4.00 -6.77
C GLU A 63 1.90 3.42 -5.47
N ARG A 64 1.23 2.41 -4.91
CA ARG A 64 1.71 1.76 -3.70
C ARG A 64 3.01 0.99 -3.94
N PHE A 65 3.13 0.35 -5.10
CA PHE A 65 4.37 -0.33 -5.46
C PHE A 65 5.52 0.66 -5.57
N LYS A 66 5.30 1.78 -6.24
CA LYS A 66 6.31 2.83 -6.38
C LYS A 66 6.76 3.35 -5.02
N GLN A 67 5.81 3.60 -4.12
CA GLN A 67 6.12 4.07 -2.78
C GLN A 67 6.95 3.06 -1.99
N GLN A 68 6.55 1.78 -2.03
CA GLN A 68 7.28 0.72 -1.34
C GLN A 68 8.66 0.49 -1.93
N GLN A 69 8.79 0.59 -3.25
CA GLN A 69 10.07 0.42 -3.93
C GLN A 69 11.06 1.51 -3.52
N GLU A 70 10.60 2.74 -3.35
CA GLU A 70 11.43 3.84 -2.88
C GLU A 70 11.98 3.59 -1.48
N LEU A 71 11.22 2.90 -0.62
CA LEU A 71 11.69 2.53 0.71
C LEU A 71 12.90 1.60 0.66
N VAL A 72 12.91 0.67 -0.30
CA VAL A 72 14.03 -0.27 -0.46
C VAL A 72 15.26 0.46 -0.99
N LYS A 73 15.08 1.40 -1.91
CA LYS A 73 16.18 2.12 -2.54
C LYS A 73 16.78 3.21 -1.66
N ASN A 74 15.95 3.91 -0.90
CA ASN A 74 16.34 5.07 -0.11
C ASN A 74 16.41 4.73 1.37
N LYS A 75 17.26 3.77 1.72
CA LYS A 75 17.50 3.45 3.13
C LYS A 75 18.16 4.64 3.79
N ASP A 76 17.45 5.23 4.74
CA ASP A 76 18.01 6.31 5.54
C ASP A 76 19.01 5.72 6.54
N LEU A 77 20.23 6.21 6.50
CA LEU A 77 21.31 5.74 7.40
C LEU A 77 20.99 6.03 8.87
N PHE A 78 20.15 7.01 9.14
CA PHE A 78 19.83 7.42 10.50
C PHE A 78 18.50 6.85 11.01
N GLN A 79 17.71 6.23 10.15
CA GLN A 79 16.41 5.67 10.52
C GLN A 79 16.38 4.18 10.18
N GLU A 80 16.64 3.36 11.17
CA GLU A 80 16.71 1.90 11.01
C GLU A 80 15.32 1.25 10.95
N ILE A 81 14.30 1.97 11.42
CA ILE A 81 12.92 1.46 11.49
C ILE A 81 12.05 2.24 10.52
N THR A 82 11.20 1.52 9.82
CA THR A 82 10.16 2.11 8.96
C THR A 82 8.80 1.72 9.51
N VAL A 83 7.90 2.69 9.68
CA VAL A 83 6.51 2.47 10.10
C VAL A 83 5.60 2.89 8.95
N SER A 84 4.71 1.98 8.54
CA SER A 84 3.71 2.24 7.50
C SER A 84 2.32 2.05 8.08
N ASP A 85 1.35 2.86 7.67
CA ASP A 85 -0.03 2.70 8.08
C ASP A 85 -0.84 1.84 7.13
N TYR A 86 -0.16 1.10 6.25
CA TYR A 86 -0.81 0.13 5.38
C TYR A 86 0.16 -1.01 5.04
N ILE A 87 -0.41 -2.14 4.60
CA ILE A 87 0.35 -3.26 4.06
C ILE A 87 0.03 -3.42 2.58
N PHE A 88 1.05 -3.70 1.76
CA PHE A 88 0.89 -3.76 0.31
C PHE A 88 -0.13 -4.82 -0.12
N THR A 89 -0.20 -5.95 0.59
CA THR A 89 -1.14 -7.02 0.28
C THR A 89 -2.61 -6.61 0.37
N LYS A 90 -2.89 -5.47 1.01
CA LYS A 90 -4.25 -4.90 1.06
C LYS A 90 -4.83 -4.66 -0.33
N CYS A 91 -3.97 -4.40 -1.33
CA CYS A 91 -4.40 -4.22 -2.71
C CYS A 91 -5.17 -5.42 -3.25
N LEU A 92 -4.77 -6.64 -2.87
CA LEU A 92 -5.47 -7.84 -3.30
C LEU A 92 -6.88 -7.93 -2.75
N LEU A 93 -7.10 -7.52 -1.50
CA LEU A 93 -8.42 -7.54 -0.88
C LEU A 93 -9.39 -6.63 -1.61
N PHE A 94 -8.99 -5.40 -1.90
CA PHE A 94 -9.84 -4.46 -2.61
C PHE A 94 -10.10 -4.89 -4.04
N ALA A 95 -9.08 -5.40 -4.72
CA ALA A 95 -9.24 -5.88 -6.08
C ALA A 95 -10.20 -7.08 -6.14
N LYS A 96 -10.09 -7.99 -5.18
CA LYS A 96 -10.98 -9.16 -5.12
C LYS A 96 -12.45 -8.77 -4.96
N VAL A 97 -12.71 -7.74 -4.17
CA VAL A 97 -14.07 -7.24 -3.95
C VAL A 97 -14.62 -6.52 -5.18
N ASN A 98 -13.78 -5.75 -5.86
CA ASN A 98 -14.24 -4.84 -6.92
C ASN A 98 -14.15 -5.38 -8.34
N LEU A 99 -13.33 -6.42 -8.58
CA LEU A 99 -13.07 -6.90 -9.93
C LEU A 99 -13.81 -8.19 -10.23
N PRO A 100 -14.32 -8.36 -11.48
CA PRO A 100 -14.77 -9.66 -11.95
C PRO A 100 -13.63 -10.69 -11.93
N GLU A 101 -13.97 -11.97 -11.90
CA GLU A 101 -12.98 -13.02 -11.72
C GLU A 101 -11.84 -12.97 -12.74
N GLU A 102 -12.15 -12.76 -14.02
CA GLU A 102 -11.13 -12.71 -15.06
C GLU A 102 -10.18 -11.53 -14.88
N GLU A 103 -10.71 -10.36 -14.56
CA GLU A 103 -9.90 -9.18 -14.31
C GLU A 103 -9.08 -9.34 -13.04
N PHE A 104 -9.65 -9.96 -12.01
CA PHE A 104 -8.93 -10.21 -10.77
C PHE A 104 -7.75 -11.15 -10.99
N ARG A 105 -7.92 -12.19 -11.82
CA ARG A 105 -6.81 -13.11 -12.14
C ARG A 105 -5.66 -12.39 -12.82
N LEU A 106 -5.98 -11.49 -13.75
CA LEU A 106 -4.95 -10.68 -14.42
C LEU A 106 -4.26 -9.74 -13.42
N TYR A 107 -5.06 -9.11 -12.56
CA TYR A 107 -4.54 -8.25 -11.51
C TYR A 107 -3.60 -9.02 -10.58
N GLN A 108 -4.00 -10.21 -10.18
CA GLN A 108 -3.19 -11.05 -9.28
C GLN A 108 -1.83 -11.40 -9.89
N LYS A 109 -1.79 -11.68 -11.18
CA LYS A 109 -0.51 -11.95 -11.86
C LYS A 109 0.41 -10.74 -11.78
N MET A 110 -0.13 -9.56 -12.01
CA MET A 110 0.64 -8.32 -11.92
C MET A 110 1.09 -8.06 -10.48
N PHE A 111 0.21 -8.30 -9.52
CA PHE A 111 0.52 -8.16 -8.10
C PHE A 111 1.68 -9.08 -7.71
N ASP A 112 1.65 -10.34 -8.14
CA ASP A 112 2.68 -11.31 -7.78
C ASP A 112 4.06 -10.87 -8.29
N VAL A 113 4.12 -10.36 -9.52
CA VAL A 113 5.37 -9.84 -10.09
C VAL A 113 5.91 -8.68 -9.26
N PHE A 114 5.06 -7.75 -8.90
CA PHE A 114 5.47 -6.58 -8.11
C PHE A 114 5.86 -6.98 -6.69
N TYR A 115 5.09 -7.85 -6.06
CA TYR A 115 5.31 -8.26 -4.68
C TYR A 115 6.66 -8.94 -4.48
N GLN A 116 7.12 -9.71 -5.46
CA GLN A 116 8.42 -10.36 -5.40
C GLN A 116 9.58 -9.37 -5.29
N GLN A 117 9.38 -8.14 -5.70
CA GLN A 117 10.40 -7.10 -5.66
C GLN A 117 10.36 -6.26 -4.38
N LEU A 118 9.42 -6.55 -3.49
CA LEU A 118 9.24 -5.78 -2.27
C LEU A 118 9.72 -6.56 -1.04
N THR A 119 10.04 -5.81 0.01
CA THR A 119 10.39 -6.39 1.31
C THR A 119 9.12 -6.47 2.15
N PRO A 120 8.73 -7.67 2.63
CA PRO A 120 7.57 -7.79 3.49
C PRO A 120 7.83 -7.14 4.85
N PRO A 121 6.77 -6.70 5.56
CA PRO A 121 6.95 -6.18 6.91
C PRO A 121 7.36 -7.28 7.87
N ASP A 122 8.09 -6.88 8.92
CA ASP A 122 8.48 -7.78 10.00
C ASP A 122 7.33 -7.99 10.99
N ILE A 123 6.51 -6.98 11.13
CA ILE A 123 5.36 -6.99 12.05
C ILE A 123 4.17 -6.32 11.38
#